data_b018b46498cb09a1f193fea3b6976d92
#
_entry.id   b018b46498cb09a1f193fea3b6976d92
#
_cell.length_a   1.000
_cell.length_b   1.000
_cell.length_c   1.000
_cell.angle_alpha   90.00
_cell.angle_beta   90.00
_cell.angle_gamma   90.00
#
_symmetry.space_group_name_H-M   'P 1'
#
loop_
_entity.id
_entity.type
_entity.pdbx_description
1 polymer ?
#
loop_
_entity_poly.entity_id
_entity_poly.type
_entity_poly.pdbx_seq_one_letter_code
_entity_poly.pdbx_strand_id
1 'polypeptide(L)'
;HGTIRTKFEYQTEMAASRFEVRNARISITGNVLPIVAYKAEIDLSDEGQIKMLDAYTRLSPLKGFDFTIGQMRVPFTIDAHRSPHQQYFANRSFIAKQVGNVRDVGATLGYKIGGPLPLTLQAGMFNGSGLTDQKDFWTNNINYSAKAQWQLPKGFSVTLSAQKIRPEHISVNMYDGGITYQAGRWMIEAEYLYKHYTKDAFQDVNAFDGFICYDLPLKKVFSKISFLGRFDYMGDHSDGTANENGHLTLTDAERKRITGGITLSIAKPFISDIRINYEKYFYNEG
;
A
#
# COMPACT_ATOMS: atom_id res chain seq x y z
N HIS A 1 -9.85 7.31 -16.13
CA HIS A 1 -9.05 7.99 -15.11
C HIS A 1 -7.57 7.73 -15.38
N GLY A 2 -6.73 8.77 -15.27
CA GLY A 2 -5.30 8.67 -15.52
C GLY A 2 -4.48 9.32 -14.42
N THR A 3 -3.23 8.84 -14.20
CA THR A 3 -2.28 9.41 -13.25
C THR A 3 -0.87 9.29 -13.81
N ILE A 4 -0.16 10.40 -13.90
CA ILE A 4 1.26 10.44 -14.28
C ILE A 4 2.05 10.93 -13.08
N ARG A 5 3.15 10.25 -12.75
CA ARG A 5 4.13 10.66 -11.74
C ARG A 5 5.53 10.57 -12.34
N THR A 6 6.21 11.69 -12.31
CA THR A 6 7.64 11.78 -12.59
C THR A 6 8.38 12.09 -11.30
N LYS A 7 9.62 11.68 -11.22
CA LYS A 7 10.46 11.87 -10.04
C LYS A 7 11.87 12.28 -10.46
N PHE A 8 12.44 13.21 -9.75
CA PHE A 8 13.87 13.46 -9.69
C PHE A 8 14.36 13.07 -8.30
N GLU A 9 15.49 12.41 -8.22
CA GLU A 9 16.11 11.97 -6.96
C GLU A 9 17.60 12.24 -7.02
N TYR A 10 18.13 12.79 -5.93
CA TYR A 10 19.54 12.95 -5.70
C TYR A 10 19.94 12.23 -4.41
N GLN A 11 20.91 11.34 -4.49
CA GLN A 11 21.44 10.60 -3.36
C GLN A 11 22.81 11.13 -2.97
N THR A 12 22.90 11.68 -1.75
CA THR A 12 24.10 12.37 -1.27
C THR A 12 25.30 11.45 -1.06
N GLU A 13 25.07 10.22 -0.58
CA GLU A 13 26.16 9.25 -0.34
C GLU A 13 26.83 8.76 -1.62
N MET A 14 26.06 8.58 -2.68
CA MET A 14 26.57 8.19 -4.01
C MET A 14 26.96 9.40 -4.86
N ALA A 15 26.64 10.63 -4.45
CA ALA A 15 26.75 11.85 -5.24
C ALA A 15 26.14 11.70 -6.64
N ALA A 16 25.02 10.99 -6.75
CA ALA A 16 24.38 10.65 -8.00
C ALA A 16 22.91 11.07 -8.05
N SER A 17 22.43 11.36 -9.25
CA SER A 17 21.04 11.74 -9.48
C SER A 17 20.40 10.92 -10.59
N ARG A 18 19.06 10.84 -10.56
CA ARG A 18 18.28 10.22 -11.63
C ARG A 18 16.94 10.88 -11.84
N PHE A 19 16.47 10.83 -13.07
CA PHE A 19 15.07 11.08 -13.43
C PHE A 19 14.36 9.75 -13.65
N GLU A 20 13.10 9.70 -13.30
CA GLU A 20 12.30 8.48 -13.37
C GLU A 20 10.85 8.83 -13.74
N VAL A 21 10.25 8.05 -14.64
CA VAL A 21 8.79 7.99 -14.78
C VAL A 21 8.30 6.92 -13.82
N ARG A 22 7.87 7.34 -12.64
CA ARG A 22 7.49 6.46 -11.54
C ARG A 22 6.22 5.69 -11.84
N ASN A 23 5.22 6.35 -12.42
CA ASN A 23 3.95 5.75 -12.81
C ASN A 23 3.33 6.50 -14.00
N ALA A 24 2.72 5.75 -14.90
CA ALA A 24 1.88 6.27 -15.97
C ALA A 24 0.61 5.39 -16.07
N ARG A 25 -0.34 5.59 -15.15
CA ARG A 25 -1.51 4.71 -14.98
C ARG A 25 -2.71 5.18 -15.75
N ILE A 26 -3.40 4.24 -16.36
CA ILE A 26 -4.72 4.41 -16.95
C ILE A 26 -5.66 3.37 -16.35
N SER A 27 -6.86 3.77 -15.95
CA SER A 27 -7.88 2.86 -15.46
C SER A 27 -9.22 3.11 -16.12
N ILE A 28 -9.93 2.02 -16.38
CA ILE A 28 -11.30 1.98 -16.88
C ILE A 28 -12.14 1.26 -15.83
N THR A 29 -13.25 1.88 -15.45
CA THR A 29 -14.25 1.31 -14.56
C THR A 29 -15.62 1.48 -15.17
N GLY A 30 -16.50 0.53 -14.96
CA GLY A 30 -17.87 0.62 -15.43
C GLY A 30 -18.77 -0.43 -14.79
N ASN A 31 -20.06 -0.30 -15.07
CA ASN A 31 -21.08 -1.28 -14.70
C ASN A 31 -21.64 -1.91 -15.97
N VAL A 32 -21.62 -3.23 -16.05
CA VAL A 32 -22.32 -4.00 -17.10
C VAL A 32 -23.80 -4.13 -16.74
N LEU A 33 -24.07 -4.34 -15.45
CA LEU A 33 -25.40 -4.38 -14.85
C LEU A 33 -25.37 -3.58 -13.54
N PRO A 34 -26.52 -3.20 -12.96
CA PRO A 34 -26.56 -2.48 -11.68
C PRO A 34 -25.79 -3.18 -10.54
N ILE A 35 -25.72 -4.51 -10.59
CA ILE A 35 -25.03 -5.34 -9.59
C ILE A 35 -23.66 -5.86 -10.05
N VAL A 36 -23.24 -5.57 -11.31
CA VAL A 36 -21.99 -6.09 -11.90
C VAL A 36 -21.14 -4.92 -12.35
N ALA A 37 -20.05 -4.68 -11.62
CA ALA A 37 -19.02 -3.71 -11.96
C ALA A 37 -17.75 -4.39 -12.43
N TYR A 38 -16.93 -3.67 -13.19
CA TYR A 38 -15.60 -4.11 -13.59
C TYR A 38 -14.58 -2.99 -13.42
N LYS A 39 -13.32 -3.38 -13.30
CA LYS A 39 -12.17 -2.48 -13.34
C LYS A 39 -11.04 -3.12 -14.12
N ALA A 40 -10.40 -2.32 -14.97
CA ALA A 40 -9.08 -2.61 -15.55
C ALA A 40 -8.16 -1.41 -15.28
N GLU A 41 -6.93 -1.66 -14.81
CA GLU A 41 -5.90 -0.64 -14.57
C GLU A 41 -4.55 -1.15 -15.05
N ILE A 42 -3.91 -0.36 -15.89
CA ILE A 42 -2.58 -0.62 -16.41
C ILE A 42 -1.63 0.51 -15.99
N ASP A 43 -0.41 0.17 -15.61
CA ASP A 43 0.70 1.11 -15.47
C ASP A 43 1.60 0.94 -16.68
N LEU A 44 1.66 1.95 -17.53
CA LEU A 44 2.49 1.99 -18.72
C LEU A 44 3.97 2.24 -18.39
N SER A 45 4.25 2.69 -17.17
CA SER A 45 5.60 2.84 -16.64
C SER A 45 5.58 2.68 -15.12
N ASP A 46 5.78 1.47 -14.64
CA ASP A 46 6.12 1.20 -13.24
C ASP A 46 7.63 1.00 -13.17
N GLU A 47 8.35 2.11 -12.95
CA GLU A 47 9.82 2.15 -13.01
C GLU A 47 10.38 1.65 -14.36
N GLY A 48 9.72 2.01 -15.46
CA GLY A 48 10.11 1.63 -16.83
C GLY A 48 9.50 0.32 -17.35
N GLN A 49 8.66 -0.37 -16.57
CA GLN A 49 7.99 -1.60 -16.98
C GLN A 49 6.48 -1.42 -17.12
N ILE A 50 5.90 -2.07 -18.13
CA ILE A 50 4.44 -2.11 -18.30
C ILE A 50 3.89 -3.23 -17.43
N LYS A 51 2.89 -2.91 -16.59
CA LYS A 51 2.25 -3.88 -15.69
C LYS A 51 0.72 -3.74 -15.72
N MET A 52 0.00 -4.85 -15.91
CA MET A 52 -1.41 -4.91 -15.59
C MET A 52 -1.55 -4.92 -14.06
N LEU A 53 -2.25 -3.94 -13.53
CA LEU A 53 -2.40 -3.79 -12.07
C LEU A 53 -3.68 -4.41 -11.55
N ASP A 54 -4.83 -3.92 -12.01
CA ASP A 54 -6.13 -4.42 -11.61
C ASP A 54 -6.88 -4.95 -12.84
N ALA A 55 -7.47 -6.13 -12.74
CA ALA A 55 -8.35 -6.72 -13.75
C ALA A 55 -9.36 -7.61 -13.02
N TYR A 56 -10.52 -7.05 -12.66
CA TYR A 56 -11.50 -7.78 -11.86
C TYR A 56 -12.94 -7.44 -12.21
N THR A 57 -13.82 -8.37 -11.86
CA THR A 57 -15.28 -8.18 -11.83
C THR A 57 -15.74 -8.17 -10.37
N ARG A 58 -16.68 -7.27 -10.06
CA ARG A 58 -17.32 -7.16 -8.75
C ARG A 58 -18.82 -7.35 -8.88
N LEU A 59 -19.37 -8.24 -8.04
CA LEU A 59 -20.79 -8.48 -7.89
C LEU A 59 -21.27 -7.88 -6.57
N SER A 60 -22.30 -7.05 -6.62
CA SER A 60 -22.92 -6.41 -5.45
C SER A 60 -24.42 -6.76 -5.40
N PRO A 61 -24.77 -8.03 -5.10
CA PRO A 61 -26.17 -8.50 -5.17
C PRO A 61 -27.03 -7.96 -4.03
N LEU A 62 -26.42 -7.59 -2.92
CA LEU A 62 -27.09 -7.08 -1.72
C LEU A 62 -26.44 -5.77 -1.27
N LYS A 63 -27.22 -4.91 -0.63
CA LYS A 63 -26.70 -3.65 -0.08
C LYS A 63 -25.58 -3.89 0.93
N GLY A 64 -24.45 -3.26 0.67
CA GLY A 64 -23.25 -3.37 1.52
C GLY A 64 -22.39 -4.60 1.27
N PHE A 65 -22.86 -5.59 0.51
CA PHE A 65 -22.12 -6.81 0.20
C PHE A 65 -21.47 -6.74 -1.18
N ASP A 66 -20.20 -7.10 -1.26
CA ASP A 66 -19.42 -7.17 -2.49
C ASP A 66 -18.71 -8.52 -2.58
N PHE A 67 -18.78 -9.18 -3.73
CA PHE A 67 -17.90 -10.28 -4.12
C PHE A 67 -17.06 -9.84 -5.31
N THR A 68 -15.75 -9.92 -5.21
CA THR A 68 -14.83 -9.51 -6.28
C THR A 68 -13.93 -10.67 -6.66
N ILE A 69 -13.75 -10.91 -7.96
CA ILE A 69 -12.87 -11.95 -8.48
C ILE A 69 -11.98 -11.38 -9.58
N GLY A 70 -10.72 -11.79 -9.61
CA GLY A 70 -9.71 -11.37 -10.58
C GLY A 70 -8.43 -10.90 -9.91
N GLN A 71 -7.68 -10.07 -10.61
CA GLN A 71 -6.46 -9.44 -10.11
C GLN A 71 -6.79 -8.12 -9.43
N MET A 72 -6.44 -7.99 -8.16
CA MET A 72 -6.81 -6.83 -7.35
C MET A 72 -5.82 -6.60 -6.21
N ARG A 73 -5.98 -5.48 -5.52
CA ARG A 73 -5.24 -5.23 -4.28
C ARG A 73 -5.68 -6.18 -3.18
N VAL A 74 -4.69 -6.78 -2.52
CA VAL A 74 -4.91 -7.60 -1.33
C VAL A 74 -5.37 -6.71 -0.18
N PRO A 75 -6.48 -7.00 0.52
CA PRO A 75 -6.97 -6.18 1.62
C PRO A 75 -6.09 -6.33 2.86
N PHE A 76 -4.96 -5.62 2.88
CA PHE A 76 -3.97 -5.63 3.94
C PHE A 76 -3.29 -4.26 4.05
N THR A 77 -2.98 -3.78 5.26
CA THR A 77 -2.35 -2.49 5.59
C THR A 77 -3.11 -1.24 5.13
N ILE A 78 -2.58 -0.05 5.40
CA ILE A 78 -3.17 1.23 5.01
C ILE A 78 -2.43 1.83 3.82
N ASP A 79 -1.11 2.11 3.97
CA ASP A 79 -0.35 2.84 2.94
C ASP A 79 -0.20 2.05 1.63
N ALA A 80 -0.12 0.72 1.68
CA ALA A 80 -0.09 -0.12 0.48
C ALA A 80 -1.35 0.04 -0.40
N HIS A 81 -2.49 0.36 0.20
CA HIS A 81 -3.75 0.59 -0.51
C HIS A 81 -3.88 1.97 -1.16
N ARG A 82 -3.02 2.93 -0.86
CA ARG A 82 -3.07 4.26 -1.49
C ARG A 82 -2.66 4.20 -2.95
N SER A 83 -3.47 4.78 -3.81
CA SER A 83 -3.11 5.03 -5.21
C SER A 83 -2.02 6.11 -5.29
N PRO A 84 -1.24 6.19 -6.39
CA PRO A 84 -0.17 7.19 -6.51
C PRO A 84 -0.62 8.63 -6.28
N HIS A 85 -1.83 8.99 -6.69
CA HIS A 85 -2.40 10.33 -6.47
C HIS A 85 -2.86 10.58 -5.04
N GLN A 86 -3.00 9.54 -4.22
CA GLN A 86 -3.39 9.61 -2.80
C GLN A 86 -2.19 9.57 -1.85
N GLN A 87 -0.97 9.37 -2.37
CA GLN A 87 0.22 9.31 -1.55
C GLN A 87 0.61 10.70 -1.06
N TYR A 88 0.96 10.80 0.20
CA TYR A 88 1.43 12.02 0.82
C TYR A 88 2.91 12.31 0.50
N PHE A 89 3.74 11.28 0.45
CA PHE A 89 5.18 11.37 0.25
C PHE A 89 5.61 10.89 -1.14
N ALA A 90 6.81 11.26 -1.56
CA ALA A 90 7.40 10.80 -2.81
C ALA A 90 7.63 9.28 -2.80
N ASN A 91 8.06 8.73 -1.67
CA ASN A 91 8.24 7.29 -1.47
C ASN A 91 7.22 6.73 -0.47
N ARG A 92 6.86 5.46 -0.61
CA ARG A 92 5.99 4.74 0.33
C ARG A 92 6.70 4.50 1.67
N SER A 93 5.92 4.17 2.69
CA SER A 93 6.41 3.66 3.97
C SER A 93 7.16 2.33 3.78
N PHE A 94 7.96 1.94 4.77
CA PHE A 94 8.59 0.62 4.76
C PHE A 94 7.55 -0.49 4.82
N ILE A 95 6.51 -0.33 5.65
CA ILE A 95 5.40 -1.28 5.75
C ILE A 95 4.80 -1.56 4.37
N ALA A 96 4.47 -0.51 3.60
CA ALA A 96 3.82 -0.67 2.31
C ALA A 96 4.66 -1.38 1.23
N LYS A 97 5.99 -1.44 1.41
CA LYS A 97 6.90 -2.12 0.49
C LYS A 97 7.19 -3.57 0.89
N GLN A 98 6.98 -3.93 2.16
CA GLN A 98 7.48 -5.18 2.75
C GLN A 98 6.38 -6.16 3.17
N VAL A 99 5.19 -5.98 2.64
CA VAL A 99 3.99 -6.79 2.97
C VAL A 99 3.67 -7.90 1.95
N GLY A 100 4.66 -8.34 1.18
CA GLY A 100 4.45 -9.30 0.10
C GLY A 100 3.76 -8.64 -1.10
N ASN A 101 3.01 -9.40 -1.86
CA ASN A 101 2.31 -8.90 -3.04
C ASN A 101 1.20 -7.92 -2.65
N VAL A 102 1.35 -6.64 -3.01
CA VAL A 102 0.30 -5.62 -2.81
C VAL A 102 -0.94 -5.92 -3.67
N ARG A 103 -0.74 -6.60 -4.81
CA ARG A 103 -1.78 -7.09 -5.72
C ARG A 103 -1.54 -8.55 -6.03
N ASP A 104 -2.63 -9.28 -6.16
CA ASP A 104 -2.59 -10.71 -6.48
C ASP A 104 -3.89 -11.12 -7.17
N VAL A 105 -3.92 -12.31 -7.73
CA VAL A 105 -5.09 -12.93 -8.34
C VAL A 105 -5.83 -13.76 -7.30
N GLY A 106 -7.13 -13.51 -7.17
CA GLY A 106 -7.93 -14.19 -6.18
C GLY A 106 -9.37 -13.73 -6.13
N ALA A 107 -9.98 -13.94 -4.99
CA ALA A 107 -11.35 -13.51 -4.70
C ALA A 107 -11.46 -12.86 -3.33
N THR A 108 -12.32 -11.86 -3.21
CA THR A 108 -12.61 -11.17 -1.95
C THR A 108 -14.10 -11.06 -1.69
N LEU A 109 -14.46 -11.11 -0.42
CA LEU A 109 -15.75 -10.73 0.10
C LEU A 109 -15.60 -9.42 0.85
N GLY A 110 -16.47 -8.48 0.59
CA GLY A 110 -16.58 -7.21 1.29
C GLY A 110 -17.96 -7.02 1.90
N TYR A 111 -18.00 -6.42 3.09
CA TYR A 111 -19.27 -6.05 3.72
C TYR A 111 -19.14 -4.68 4.40
N LYS A 112 -20.08 -3.78 4.09
CA LYS A 112 -20.14 -2.43 4.63
C LYS A 112 -21.34 -2.30 5.56
N ILE A 113 -21.08 -2.04 6.81
CA ILE A 113 -22.07 -1.78 7.85
C ILE A 113 -22.15 -0.27 8.00
N GLY A 114 -23.34 0.29 7.77
CA GLY A 114 -23.63 1.71 8.00
C GLY A 114 -23.94 1.99 9.46
N GLY A 115 -24.38 3.24 9.74
CA GLY A 115 -24.79 3.67 11.08
C GLY A 115 -23.82 4.68 11.68
N PRO A 116 -23.90 4.92 12.99
CA PRO A 116 -23.08 5.93 13.68
C PRO A 116 -21.58 5.58 13.74
N LEU A 117 -21.24 4.29 13.63
CA LEU A 117 -19.86 3.78 13.58
C LEU A 117 -19.70 2.89 12.34
N PRO A 118 -19.58 3.46 11.13
CA PRO A 118 -19.47 2.68 9.92
C PRO A 118 -18.26 1.75 9.96
N LEU A 119 -18.50 0.48 9.56
CA LEU A 119 -17.47 -0.56 9.54
C LEU A 119 -17.42 -1.18 8.14
N THR A 120 -16.22 -1.27 7.57
CA THR A 120 -15.95 -2.02 6.34
C THR A 120 -15.14 -3.26 6.69
N LEU A 121 -15.66 -4.42 6.32
CA LEU A 121 -14.99 -5.72 6.45
C LEU A 121 -14.60 -6.24 5.07
N GLN A 122 -13.43 -6.80 4.95
CA GLN A 122 -12.95 -7.46 3.75
C GLN A 122 -12.21 -8.74 4.14
N ALA A 123 -12.43 -9.80 3.39
CA ALA A 123 -11.66 -11.05 3.50
C ALA A 123 -11.34 -11.55 2.10
N GLY A 124 -10.19 -12.17 1.90
CA GLY A 124 -9.76 -12.61 0.59
C GLY A 124 -8.91 -13.87 0.60
N MET A 125 -8.94 -14.55 -0.54
CA MET A 125 -8.13 -15.72 -0.87
C MET A 125 -7.39 -15.42 -2.16
N PHE A 126 -6.08 -15.70 -2.20
CA PHE A 126 -5.20 -15.31 -3.31
C PHE A 126 -4.23 -16.42 -3.67
N ASN A 127 -3.83 -16.46 -4.93
CA ASN A 127 -2.89 -17.46 -5.43
C ASN A 127 -1.48 -17.32 -4.83
N GLY A 128 -1.00 -16.09 -4.60
CA GLY A 128 0.40 -15.81 -4.28
C GLY A 128 1.28 -15.58 -5.52
N SER A 129 0.70 -15.60 -6.71
CA SER A 129 1.42 -15.37 -7.98
C SER A 129 1.81 -13.91 -8.21
N GLY A 130 1.18 -12.97 -7.49
CA GLY A 130 1.36 -11.55 -7.75
C GLY A 130 0.78 -11.12 -9.09
N LEU A 131 1.51 -10.26 -9.82
CA LEU A 131 1.07 -9.69 -11.09
C LEU A 131 1.50 -10.49 -12.32
N THR A 132 2.41 -11.45 -12.16
CA THR A 132 3.04 -12.21 -13.23
C THR A 132 2.79 -13.71 -13.04
N ASP A 133 3.24 -14.51 -14.02
CA ASP A 133 3.27 -15.97 -13.93
C ASP A 133 1.93 -16.65 -13.59
N GLN A 134 0.83 -16.05 -14.07
CA GLN A 134 -0.53 -16.55 -13.81
C GLN A 134 -0.86 -17.80 -14.64
N LYS A 135 -0.23 -17.91 -15.84
CA LYS A 135 -0.41 -19.07 -16.69
C LYS A 135 0.25 -20.28 -16.03
N ASP A 136 -0.51 -21.36 -15.93
CA ASP A 136 -0.04 -22.61 -15.33
C ASP A 136 0.43 -22.51 -13.86
N PHE A 137 0.04 -21.45 -13.16
CA PHE A 137 0.31 -21.28 -11.74
C PHE A 137 -0.68 -22.11 -10.92
N TRP A 138 -0.25 -23.30 -10.53
CA TRP A 138 -1.01 -24.20 -9.67
C TRP A 138 -0.44 -24.14 -8.26
N THR A 139 -1.30 -23.97 -7.25
CA THR A 139 -0.88 -23.95 -5.85
C THR A 139 -1.84 -24.72 -4.97
N ASN A 140 -1.29 -25.43 -3.99
CA ASN A 140 -2.02 -25.99 -2.86
C ASN A 140 -1.90 -25.12 -1.60
N ASN A 141 -1.26 -23.95 -1.71
CA ASN A 141 -1.01 -23.01 -0.64
C ASN A 141 -1.62 -21.66 -0.96
N ILE A 142 -2.91 -21.53 -0.73
CA ILE A 142 -3.64 -20.28 -0.90
C ILE A 142 -3.21 -19.29 0.19
N ASN A 143 -2.99 -18.04 -0.22
CA ASN A 143 -2.78 -16.91 0.68
C ASN A 143 -4.14 -16.37 1.16
N TYR A 144 -4.20 -15.92 2.40
CA TYR A 144 -5.41 -15.36 2.99
C TYR A 144 -5.15 -13.96 3.53
N SER A 145 -6.15 -13.10 3.43
CA SER A 145 -6.11 -11.79 4.07
C SER A 145 -7.48 -11.40 4.63
N ALA A 146 -7.46 -10.59 5.67
CA ALA A 146 -8.65 -9.98 6.26
C ALA A 146 -8.34 -8.56 6.70
N LYS A 147 -9.29 -7.65 6.54
CA LYS A 147 -9.16 -6.24 6.92
C LYS A 147 -10.49 -5.72 7.46
N ALA A 148 -10.42 -5.03 8.58
CA ALA A 148 -11.54 -4.32 9.18
C ALA A 148 -11.17 -2.84 9.33
N GLN A 149 -12.06 -1.94 8.92
CA GLN A 149 -11.86 -0.50 9.04
C GLN A 149 -13.10 0.15 9.62
N TRP A 150 -12.94 0.77 10.78
CA TRP A 150 -13.96 1.55 11.46
C TRP A 150 -13.79 3.04 11.18
N GLN A 151 -14.89 3.69 10.86
CA GLN A 151 -14.96 5.14 10.84
C GLN A 151 -15.51 5.62 12.18
N LEU A 152 -14.70 6.36 12.93
CA LEU A 152 -15.03 6.86 14.23
C LEU A 152 -15.42 8.35 14.15
N PRO A 153 -16.15 8.88 15.15
CA PRO A 153 -16.47 10.30 15.22
C PRO A 153 -15.22 11.19 15.20
N LYS A 154 -15.42 12.47 14.85
CA LYS A 154 -14.39 13.51 14.87
C LYS A 154 -13.20 13.29 13.92
N GLY A 155 -13.39 12.49 12.88
CA GLY A 155 -12.37 12.26 11.84
C GLY A 155 -11.35 11.17 12.14
N PHE A 156 -11.57 10.35 13.15
CA PHE A 156 -10.75 9.17 13.41
C PHE A 156 -11.18 7.97 12.56
N SER A 157 -10.24 7.13 12.19
CA SER A 157 -10.51 5.77 11.74
C SER A 157 -9.47 4.80 12.29
N VAL A 158 -9.89 3.56 12.51
CA VAL A 158 -9.03 2.47 12.97
C VAL A 158 -9.09 1.36 11.93
N THR A 159 -7.93 0.85 11.56
CA THR A 159 -7.79 -0.27 10.63
C THR A 159 -7.05 -1.40 11.34
N LEU A 160 -7.59 -2.60 11.24
CA LEU A 160 -6.93 -3.83 11.65
C LEU A 160 -6.89 -4.76 10.45
N SER A 161 -5.78 -5.41 10.22
CA SER A 161 -5.65 -6.37 9.13
C SER A 161 -4.71 -7.53 9.47
N ALA A 162 -4.93 -8.66 8.81
CA ALA A 162 -4.11 -9.84 8.94
C ALA A 162 -3.91 -10.49 7.58
N GLN A 163 -2.72 -11.03 7.32
CA GLN A 163 -2.42 -11.75 6.10
C GLN A 163 -1.52 -12.96 6.41
N LYS A 164 -1.81 -14.07 5.74
CA LYS A 164 -0.94 -15.24 5.69
C LYS A 164 -0.49 -15.44 4.25
N ILE A 165 0.81 -15.43 4.02
CA ILE A 165 1.42 -15.77 2.74
C ILE A 165 2.37 -16.96 2.89
N ARG A 166 2.65 -17.62 1.79
CA ARG A 166 3.64 -18.70 1.74
C ARG A 166 4.43 -18.58 0.45
N PRO A 167 5.47 -17.72 0.42
CA PRO A 167 6.25 -17.46 -0.79
C PRO A 167 6.96 -18.71 -1.32
N GLU A 168 7.49 -19.57 -0.42
CA GLU A 168 8.12 -20.84 -0.78
C GLU A 168 7.70 -21.96 0.19
N HIS A 169 8.53 -22.24 1.20
CA HIS A 169 8.34 -23.37 2.12
C HIS A 169 7.78 -22.96 3.48
N ILE A 170 7.94 -21.70 3.84
CA ILE A 170 7.60 -21.15 5.15
C ILE A 170 6.40 -20.23 5.01
N SER A 171 5.43 -20.38 5.91
CA SER A 171 4.33 -19.42 6.01
C SER A 171 4.79 -18.20 6.81
N VAL A 172 4.41 -17.02 6.31
CA VAL A 172 4.60 -15.73 6.99
C VAL A 172 3.22 -15.23 7.40
N ASN A 173 3.01 -15.10 8.70
CA ASN A 173 1.81 -14.52 9.26
C ASN A 173 2.09 -13.05 9.59
N MET A 174 1.25 -12.15 9.11
CA MET A 174 1.41 -10.72 9.30
C MET A 174 0.14 -10.15 9.93
N TYR A 175 0.33 -9.28 10.91
CA TYR A 175 -0.74 -8.57 11.61
C TYR A 175 -0.43 -7.09 11.59
N ASP A 176 -1.41 -6.29 11.23
CA ASP A 176 -1.26 -4.87 11.05
C ASP A 176 -2.38 -4.11 11.73
N GLY A 177 -2.04 -3.01 12.36
CA GLY A 177 -2.99 -2.12 13.01
C GLY A 177 -2.59 -0.67 12.80
N GLY A 178 -3.56 0.15 12.45
CA GLY A 178 -3.31 1.57 12.26
C GLY A 178 -4.47 2.45 12.66
N ILE A 179 -4.13 3.69 12.93
CA ILE A 179 -5.07 4.76 13.26
C ILE A 179 -4.82 5.95 12.36
N THR A 180 -5.89 6.56 11.86
CA THR A 180 -5.81 7.80 11.11
C THR A 180 -6.71 8.85 11.77
N TYR A 181 -6.26 10.10 11.73
CA TYR A 181 -7.04 11.26 12.10
C TYR A 181 -7.02 12.27 10.98
N GLN A 182 -8.20 12.59 10.46
CA GLN A 182 -8.36 13.58 9.41
C GLN A 182 -9.49 14.54 9.77
N ALA A 183 -9.13 15.73 10.22
CA ALA A 183 -10.07 16.80 10.51
C ALA A 183 -9.46 18.17 10.29
N GLY A 184 -10.25 19.09 9.75
CA GLY A 184 -9.83 20.44 9.42
C GLY A 184 -8.65 20.44 8.44
N ARG A 185 -7.48 20.89 8.89
CA ARG A 185 -6.25 20.98 8.09
C ARG A 185 -5.25 19.88 8.39
N TRP A 186 -5.58 18.99 9.30
CA TRP A 186 -4.69 17.97 9.82
C TRP A 186 -5.01 16.58 9.26
N MET A 187 -3.96 15.88 8.89
CA MET A 187 -3.97 14.43 8.67
C MET A 187 -2.82 13.83 9.46
N ILE A 188 -3.14 12.89 10.34
CA ILE A 188 -2.17 12.17 11.16
C ILE A 188 -2.46 10.68 10.98
N GLU A 189 -1.43 9.89 10.82
CA GLU A 189 -1.53 8.44 10.69
C GLU A 189 -0.39 7.76 11.42
N ALA A 190 -0.70 6.64 12.03
CA ALA A 190 0.28 5.71 12.59
C ALA A 190 -0.14 4.29 12.23
N GLU A 191 0.81 3.47 11.83
CA GLU A 191 0.62 2.09 11.40
C GLU A 191 1.72 1.22 12.01
N TYR A 192 1.36 0.04 12.48
CA TYR A 192 2.27 -0.93 13.08
C TYR A 192 2.04 -2.29 12.45
N LEU A 193 3.12 -2.95 12.05
CA LEU A 193 3.13 -4.27 11.45
C LEU A 193 3.98 -5.23 12.29
N TYR A 194 3.45 -6.41 12.55
CA TYR A 194 4.15 -7.54 13.11
C TYR A 194 4.18 -8.69 12.10
N LYS A 195 5.39 -9.27 11.84
CA LYS A 195 5.58 -10.43 10.96
C LYS A 195 6.15 -11.59 11.77
N HIS A 196 5.54 -12.75 11.63
CA HIS A 196 5.96 -13.99 12.25
C HIS A 196 6.19 -15.07 11.18
N TYR A 197 7.36 -15.69 11.21
CA TYR A 197 7.75 -16.79 10.31
C TYR A 197 7.54 -18.12 11.02
N THR A 198 6.77 -19.02 10.40
CA THR A 198 6.49 -20.33 11.00
C THR A 198 7.76 -21.19 11.10
N LYS A 199 7.78 -22.15 12.04
CA LYS A 199 8.89 -23.07 12.30
C LYS A 199 10.18 -22.40 12.77
N ASP A 200 10.09 -21.22 13.37
CA ASP A 200 11.24 -20.43 13.80
C ASP A 200 12.29 -20.20 12.69
N ALA A 201 11.81 -20.14 11.43
CA ALA A 201 12.67 -20.04 10.26
C ALA A 201 13.38 -18.69 10.13
N PHE A 202 12.87 -17.67 10.79
CA PHE A 202 13.44 -16.32 10.88
C PHE A 202 12.90 -15.64 12.13
N GLN A 203 13.62 -14.63 12.63
CA GLN A 203 13.17 -13.85 13.79
C GLN A 203 11.90 -13.07 13.47
N ASP A 204 11.10 -12.79 14.50
CA ASP A 204 9.92 -11.94 14.37
C ASP A 204 10.31 -10.50 14.03
N VAL A 205 9.51 -9.86 13.20
CA VAL A 205 9.80 -8.51 12.68
C VAL A 205 8.71 -7.54 13.15
N ASN A 206 9.17 -6.42 13.66
CA ASN A 206 8.33 -5.29 13.99
C ASN A 206 8.61 -4.14 13.02
N ALA A 207 7.58 -3.48 12.55
CA ALA A 207 7.67 -2.28 11.74
C ALA A 207 6.69 -1.21 12.23
N PHE A 208 7.07 0.03 12.08
CA PHE A 208 6.26 1.19 12.45
C PHE A 208 6.37 2.27 11.40
N ASP A 209 5.25 2.91 11.10
CA ASP A 209 5.15 4.09 10.26
C ASP A 209 4.27 5.11 10.96
N GLY A 210 4.69 6.37 10.99
CA GLY A 210 3.87 7.44 11.52
C GLY A 210 4.14 8.74 10.80
N PHE A 211 3.08 9.46 10.38
CA PHE A 211 3.23 10.75 9.73
C PHE A 211 2.18 11.78 10.17
N ILE A 212 2.55 13.03 9.95
CA ILE A 212 1.70 14.20 10.14
C ILE A 212 1.73 15.05 8.87
N CYS A 213 0.58 15.56 8.47
CA CYS A 213 0.42 16.49 7.37
C CYS A 213 -0.46 17.66 7.82
N TYR A 214 -0.02 18.89 7.55
CA TYR A 214 -0.79 20.11 7.78
C TYR A 214 -1.00 20.85 6.47
N ASP A 215 -2.26 21.09 6.11
CA ASP A 215 -2.67 21.78 4.87
C ASP A 215 -2.93 23.25 5.13
N LEU A 216 -2.17 24.14 4.49
CA LEU A 216 -2.39 25.59 4.50
C LEU A 216 -3.03 26.00 3.15
N PRO A 217 -4.29 26.46 3.12
CA PRO A 217 -4.93 26.94 1.91
C PRO A 217 -4.23 28.16 1.33
N LEU A 218 -4.08 28.19 0.01
CA LEU A 218 -3.55 29.31 -0.76
C LEU A 218 -4.63 29.84 -1.73
N LYS A 219 -4.49 31.10 -2.15
CA LYS A 219 -5.54 31.79 -2.94
C LYS A 219 -5.12 32.15 -4.37
N LYS A 220 -3.93 31.73 -4.81
CA LYS A 220 -3.38 32.08 -6.15
C LYS A 220 -3.25 30.85 -7.03
N VAL A 221 -2.13 30.66 -7.68
CA VAL A 221 -1.82 29.54 -8.58
C VAL A 221 -1.97 28.20 -7.86
N PHE A 222 -1.45 28.11 -6.65
CA PHE A 222 -1.61 26.92 -5.82
C PHE A 222 -2.84 27.05 -4.93
N SER A 223 -3.58 25.96 -4.81
CA SER A 223 -4.76 25.84 -3.94
C SER A 223 -4.37 25.63 -2.48
N LYS A 224 -3.23 24.98 -2.24
CA LYS A 224 -2.69 24.72 -0.90
C LYS A 224 -1.20 24.41 -0.93
N ILE A 225 -0.56 24.60 0.22
CA ILE A 225 0.73 24.03 0.57
C ILE A 225 0.53 23.08 1.76
N SER A 226 1.11 21.88 1.67
CA SER A 226 1.08 20.88 2.75
C SER A 226 2.48 20.74 3.33
N PHE A 227 2.58 20.73 4.66
CA PHE A 227 3.82 20.45 5.39
C PHE A 227 3.73 19.04 5.94
N LEU A 228 4.79 18.23 5.73
CA LEU A 228 4.77 16.80 6.02
C LEU A 228 6.00 16.38 6.80
N GLY A 229 5.79 15.47 7.76
CA GLY A 229 6.83 14.76 8.47
C GLY A 229 6.46 13.32 8.69
N ARG A 230 7.40 12.39 8.48
CA ARG A 230 7.20 10.95 8.68
C ARG A 230 8.41 10.33 9.35
N PHE A 231 8.14 9.35 10.20
CA PHE A 231 9.11 8.42 10.74
C PHE A 231 8.72 7.01 10.33
N ASP A 232 9.69 6.24 9.81
CA ASP A 232 9.56 4.83 9.49
C ASP A 232 10.61 4.03 10.28
N TYR A 233 10.22 2.85 10.74
CA TYR A 233 11.08 1.83 11.33
C TYR A 233 10.74 0.46 10.77
N MET A 234 11.75 -0.36 10.50
CA MET A 234 11.57 -1.77 10.18
C MET A 234 12.77 -2.55 10.69
N GLY A 235 12.51 -3.61 11.44
CA GLY A 235 13.54 -4.58 11.87
C GLY A 235 14.06 -5.41 10.70
N ASP A 236 15.12 -6.20 10.96
CA ASP A 236 15.63 -7.17 10.00
C ASP A 236 14.51 -8.06 9.49
N HIS A 237 14.35 -8.15 8.17
CA HIS A 237 13.26 -8.95 7.62
C HIS A 237 13.67 -9.81 6.43
N SER A 238 12.91 -10.90 6.23
CA SER A 238 12.95 -11.75 5.05
C SER A 238 11.63 -11.63 4.27
N ASP A 239 11.70 -11.69 2.95
CA ASP A 239 10.53 -11.81 2.08
C ASP A 239 10.00 -13.26 1.99
N GLY A 240 10.68 -14.20 2.65
CA GLY A 240 10.34 -15.61 2.70
C GLY A 240 11.08 -16.45 1.67
N THR A 241 12.02 -15.90 0.90
CA THR A 241 12.88 -16.67 0.01
C THR A 241 13.96 -17.40 0.81
N ALA A 242 14.31 -18.62 0.38
CA ALA A 242 15.31 -19.45 1.02
C ALA A 242 16.60 -19.49 0.17
N ASN A 243 17.73 -19.67 0.85
CA ASN A 243 19.02 -19.99 0.22
C ASN A 243 19.08 -21.48 -0.18
N GLU A 244 20.18 -21.89 -0.81
CA GLU A 244 20.42 -23.28 -1.23
C GLU A 244 20.32 -24.31 -0.09
N ASN A 245 20.53 -23.89 1.15
CA ASN A 245 20.42 -24.73 2.35
C ASN A 245 19.02 -24.73 2.98
N GLY A 246 18.05 -24.03 2.38
CA GLY A 246 16.67 -23.92 2.87
C GLY A 246 16.46 -22.95 4.03
N HIS A 247 17.49 -22.16 4.39
CA HIS A 247 17.37 -21.09 5.38
C HIS A 247 16.85 -19.80 4.73
N LEU A 248 15.96 -19.09 5.40
CA LEU A 248 15.48 -17.80 4.90
C LEU A 248 16.62 -16.78 4.84
N THR A 249 16.63 -16.03 3.74
CA THR A 249 17.62 -14.97 3.53
C THR A 249 17.13 -13.66 4.13
N LEU A 250 18.07 -12.89 4.70
CA LEU A 250 17.82 -11.50 5.07
C LEU A 250 17.60 -10.68 3.79
N THR A 251 16.42 -10.12 3.63
CA THR A 251 16.12 -9.24 2.47
C THR A 251 16.64 -7.84 2.70
N ASP A 252 16.34 -7.27 3.87
CA ASP A 252 16.83 -5.97 4.30
C ASP A 252 17.17 -5.98 5.79
N ALA A 253 18.26 -5.32 6.15
CA ALA A 253 18.65 -5.09 7.54
C ALA A 253 17.77 -4.04 8.21
N GLU A 254 17.78 -4.03 9.55
CA GLU A 254 17.10 -3.04 10.36
C GLU A 254 17.44 -1.62 9.92
N ARG A 255 16.42 -0.81 9.76
CA ARG A 255 16.57 0.57 9.32
C ARG A 255 15.49 1.49 9.86
N LYS A 256 15.86 2.75 10.00
CA LYS A 256 14.96 3.86 10.32
C LYS A 256 15.05 4.90 9.21
N ARG A 257 13.97 5.64 9.02
CA ARG A 257 13.97 6.77 8.09
C ARG A 257 13.17 7.91 8.68
N ILE A 258 13.72 9.12 8.55
CA ILE A 258 12.98 10.37 8.80
C ILE A 258 12.78 11.04 7.46
N THR A 259 11.56 11.45 7.17
CA THR A 259 11.19 12.18 5.96
C THR A 259 10.56 13.52 6.35
N GLY A 260 11.09 14.62 5.85
CA GLY A 260 10.46 15.92 5.90
C GLY A 260 10.10 16.39 4.49
N GLY A 261 9.02 17.13 4.33
CA GLY A 261 8.65 17.59 3.00
C GLY A 261 7.55 18.62 2.94
N ILE A 262 7.41 19.17 1.74
CA ILE A 262 6.31 20.06 1.36
C ILE A 262 5.67 19.56 0.07
N THR A 263 4.36 19.81 -0.07
CA THR A 263 3.62 19.58 -1.30
C THR A 263 2.88 20.83 -1.70
N LEU A 264 3.09 21.27 -2.94
CA LEU A 264 2.34 22.37 -3.56
C LEU A 264 1.28 21.74 -4.46
N SER A 265 0.02 22.04 -4.22
CA SER A 265 -1.12 21.43 -4.94
C SER A 265 -1.86 22.46 -5.80
N ILE A 266 -2.23 22.05 -7.02
CA ILE A 266 -3.16 22.74 -7.92
C ILE A 266 -4.40 21.86 -8.04
N ALA A 267 -5.59 22.43 -7.77
CA ALA A 267 -6.83 21.66 -7.78
C ALA A 267 -7.59 21.71 -9.12
N LYS A 268 -7.34 22.69 -9.97
CA LYS A 268 -8.05 22.91 -11.24
C LYS A 268 -7.11 23.36 -12.35
N PRO A 269 -7.31 22.97 -13.61
CA PRO A 269 -8.35 22.02 -14.10
C PRO A 269 -8.07 20.56 -13.75
N PHE A 270 -6.81 20.22 -13.40
CA PHE A 270 -6.40 18.89 -12.98
C PHE A 270 -5.82 18.95 -11.56
N ILE A 271 -5.86 17.86 -10.84
CA ILE A 271 -5.11 17.73 -9.60
C ILE A 271 -3.64 17.56 -9.98
N SER A 272 -2.78 18.49 -9.57
CA SER A 272 -1.34 18.44 -9.80
C SER A 272 -0.61 18.77 -8.51
N ASP A 273 0.30 17.89 -8.11
CA ASP A 273 1.08 18.01 -6.89
C ASP A 273 2.57 18.05 -7.23
N ILE A 274 3.28 19.04 -6.69
CA ILE A 274 4.74 19.10 -6.66
C ILE A 274 5.15 18.72 -5.24
N ARG A 275 5.77 17.54 -5.09
CA ARG A 275 6.24 17.02 -3.80
C ARG A 275 7.74 17.15 -3.69
N ILE A 276 8.21 17.83 -2.67
CA ILE A 276 9.62 17.97 -2.35
C ILE A 276 9.86 17.32 -1.01
N ASN A 277 10.65 16.24 -0.99
CA ASN A 277 10.93 15.46 0.21
C ASN A 277 12.45 15.36 0.42
N TYR A 278 12.85 15.44 1.67
CA TYR A 278 14.17 15.06 2.15
C TYR A 278 14.02 13.82 3.03
N GLU A 279 14.80 12.77 2.74
CA GLU A 279 14.79 11.51 3.46
C GLU A 279 16.18 11.23 4.03
N LYS A 280 16.24 10.92 5.31
CA LYS A 280 17.47 10.47 5.97
C LYS A 280 17.27 9.08 6.52
N TYR A 281 18.15 8.17 6.08
CA TYR A 281 18.18 6.78 6.51
C TYR A 281 19.21 6.60 7.63
N PHE A 282 18.91 5.69 8.53
CA PHE A 282 19.79 5.23 9.60
C PHE A 282 19.75 3.70 9.57
N TYR A 283 20.91 3.11 9.37
CA TYR A 283 21.09 1.66 9.39
C TYR A 283 21.75 1.27 10.70
N ASN A 284 21.38 0.11 11.25
CA ASN A 284 22.19 -0.50 12.30
C ASN A 284 23.47 -1.02 11.61
N GLU A 285 24.59 -0.41 11.92
CA GLU A 285 25.88 -1.00 11.66
C GLU A 285 26.02 -2.17 12.63
N GLY A 286 25.84 -3.41 12.12
CA GLY A 286 26.02 -4.65 12.86
C GLY A 286 27.48 -4.94 13.22
#